data_7a4bd69d4f184d44a4c5d9e4dace229f
#
_entry.id   7a4bd69d4f184d44a4c5d9e4dace229f
#
_cell.length_a   1.000
_cell.length_b   1.000
_cell.length_c   1.000
_cell.angle_alpha   90.00
_cell.angle_beta   90.00
_cell.angle_gamma   90.00
#
_symmetry.space_group_name_H-M   'P 1'
#
loop_
_entity.id
_entity.type
_entity.pdbx_description
1 polymer ?
#
loop_
_entity_poly.entity_id
_entity_poly.type
_entity_poly.pdbx_seq_one_letter_code
_entity_poly.pdbx_strand_id
1 'polypeptide(L)'
;SAASDVYKRQLMLSSESTQPYIEKAYRLGATDYITRPFDEMTVCHRVQNAIALHVKQKALEDMVTEHIYEREQNNAQLVEVLSNIVEFRNGESGLHVLRIRTITDVLLHHIRAKTNKYNLTAKKISLISNASAMHDIGKICISTAILNKDGKLTPEEYDIIKTHSMAGAKILEQVPSFEGSE
;
A
#
# COMPACT_ATOMS: atom_id res chain seq x y z
N SER A 1 -21.91 -5.33 -0.26
CA SER A 1 -22.63 -4.27 0.44
C SER A 1 -22.04 -4.17 1.84
N ALA A 2 -20.88 -3.50 1.97
CA ALA A 2 -20.36 -3.08 3.25
C ALA A 2 -21.26 -1.91 3.68
N ALA A 3 -22.19 -2.21 4.58
CA ALA A 3 -22.87 -1.17 5.33
C ALA A 3 -21.77 -0.37 6.03
N SER A 4 -21.64 0.88 5.65
CA SER A 4 -20.93 1.88 6.41
C SER A 4 -21.60 1.89 7.79
N ASP A 5 -21.00 1.19 8.75
CA ASP A 5 -21.31 1.35 10.15
C ASP A 5 -20.91 2.77 10.51
N VAL A 6 -21.86 3.68 10.32
CA VAL A 6 -21.79 4.99 10.91
C VAL A 6 -21.85 4.74 12.41
N TYR A 7 -20.69 4.66 13.04
CA TYR A 7 -20.55 4.59 14.48
C TYR A 7 -21.24 5.83 15.08
N LYS A 8 -22.53 5.67 15.38
CA LYS A 8 -23.28 6.69 16.11
C LYS A 8 -22.70 6.74 17.50
N ARG A 9 -21.98 7.81 17.80
CA ARG A 9 -21.51 8.05 19.16
C ARG A 9 -22.71 8.24 20.07
N GLN A 10 -22.81 7.42 21.11
CA GLN A 10 -23.92 7.44 22.05
C GLN A 10 -23.48 8.07 23.35
N LEU A 11 -24.16 9.15 23.72
CA LEU A 11 -24.09 9.74 25.04
C LEU A 11 -25.29 9.21 25.83
N MET A 12 -25.04 8.47 26.90
CA MET A 12 -26.10 7.91 27.74
C MET A 12 -26.42 8.84 28.90
N LEU A 13 -27.69 9.20 29.03
CA LEU A 13 -28.19 10.00 30.18
C LEU A 13 -29.05 9.07 31.04
N SER A 14 -28.71 8.94 32.33
CA SER A 14 -29.44 8.06 33.23
C SER A 14 -29.51 8.63 34.64
N SER A 15 -30.52 8.21 35.40
CA SER A 15 -30.60 8.47 36.85
C SER A 15 -29.79 7.44 37.66
N GLU A 16 -29.39 6.33 37.04
CA GLU A 16 -28.55 5.33 37.67
C GLU A 16 -27.11 5.83 37.75
N SER A 17 -26.55 5.87 38.97
CA SER A 17 -25.22 6.39 39.24
C SER A 17 -24.27 5.29 39.80
N THR A 18 -24.73 4.02 39.87
CA THR A 18 -23.94 2.95 40.40
C THR A 18 -22.91 2.46 39.39
N GLN A 19 -21.72 2.13 39.88
CA GLN A 19 -20.58 1.72 39.07
C GLN A 19 -20.88 0.60 38.07
N PRO A 20 -21.63 -0.48 38.44
CA PRO A 20 -21.92 -1.57 37.50
C PRO A 20 -22.71 -1.14 36.25
N TYR A 21 -23.63 -0.17 36.38
CA TYR A 21 -24.42 0.32 35.25
C TYR A 21 -23.59 1.21 34.34
N ILE A 22 -22.70 2.03 34.89
CA ILE A 22 -21.76 2.86 34.13
C ILE A 22 -20.83 1.98 33.33
N GLU A 23 -20.23 0.98 33.95
CA GLU A 23 -19.36 0.01 33.26
C GLU A 23 -20.08 -0.75 32.14
N LYS A 24 -21.34 -1.16 32.40
CA LYS A 24 -22.17 -1.82 31.40
C LYS A 24 -22.43 -0.92 30.18
N ALA A 25 -22.69 0.38 30.39
CA ALA A 25 -22.88 1.34 29.32
C ALA A 25 -21.65 1.45 28.44
N TYR A 26 -20.47 1.60 29.03
CA TYR A 26 -19.20 1.66 28.28
C TYR A 26 -18.89 0.35 27.56
N ARG A 27 -19.16 -0.82 28.16
CA ARG A 27 -19.01 -2.13 27.48
C ARG A 27 -19.94 -2.30 26.29
N LEU A 28 -21.12 -1.65 26.31
CA LEU A 28 -22.07 -1.65 25.20
C LEU A 28 -21.76 -0.59 24.15
N GLY A 29 -20.64 0.15 24.29
CA GLY A 29 -20.15 1.10 23.29
C GLY A 29 -20.61 2.54 23.50
N ALA A 30 -21.16 2.89 24.68
CA ALA A 30 -21.44 4.29 24.98
C ALA A 30 -20.13 5.09 24.98
N THR A 31 -20.16 6.24 24.30
CA THR A 31 -19.00 7.16 24.23
C THR A 31 -18.84 7.92 25.54
N ASP A 32 -19.93 8.26 26.20
CA ASP A 32 -19.94 8.92 27.50
C ASP A 32 -21.20 8.60 28.26
N TYR A 33 -21.16 8.79 29.59
CA TYR A 33 -22.26 8.54 30.52
C TYR A 33 -22.48 9.74 31.42
N ILE A 34 -23.70 10.28 31.43
CA ILE A 34 -24.06 11.48 32.22
C ILE A 34 -25.17 11.10 33.22
N THR A 35 -24.87 11.27 34.50
CA THR A 35 -25.83 10.98 35.58
C THR A 35 -26.76 12.19 35.85
N ARG A 36 -28.00 11.90 36.20
CA ARG A 36 -28.94 12.92 36.68
C ARG A 36 -28.75 13.12 38.20
N PRO A 37 -28.94 14.35 38.73
CA PRO A 37 -29.23 15.59 38.02
C PRO A 37 -28.00 16.14 37.27
N PHE A 38 -28.18 16.75 36.13
CA PHE A 38 -27.12 17.38 35.34
C PHE A 38 -27.51 18.83 35.00
N ASP A 39 -26.53 19.67 34.86
CA ASP A 39 -26.70 21.03 34.35
C ASP A 39 -26.49 21.08 32.83
N GLU A 40 -27.10 22.09 32.21
CA GLU A 40 -27.06 22.28 30.76
C GLU A 40 -25.62 22.48 30.24
N MET A 41 -24.79 23.23 30.97
CA MET A 41 -23.41 23.48 30.57
C MET A 41 -22.59 22.19 30.52
N THR A 42 -22.72 21.31 31.50
CA THR A 42 -22.02 20.02 31.52
C THR A 42 -22.41 19.18 30.33
N VAL A 43 -23.70 19.08 29.99
CA VAL A 43 -24.17 18.34 28.82
C VAL A 43 -23.62 18.94 27.52
N CYS A 44 -23.74 20.27 27.37
CA CYS A 44 -23.21 20.95 26.17
C CYS A 44 -21.72 20.72 25.97
N HIS A 45 -20.90 20.87 27.03
CA HIS A 45 -19.46 20.63 26.94
C HIS A 45 -19.12 19.20 26.56
N ARG A 46 -19.79 18.20 27.11
CA ARG A 46 -19.55 16.79 26.78
C ARG A 46 -19.92 16.46 25.33
N VAL A 47 -21.07 17.00 24.87
CA VAL A 47 -21.48 16.88 23.46
C VAL A 47 -20.45 17.51 22.52
N GLN A 48 -20.06 18.78 22.84
CA GLN A 48 -19.05 19.47 22.02
C GLN A 48 -17.71 18.72 21.96
N ASN A 49 -17.24 18.20 23.09
CA ASN A 49 -16.02 17.40 23.14
C ASN A 49 -16.14 16.12 22.32
N ALA A 50 -17.26 15.41 22.40
CA ALA A 50 -17.51 14.21 21.62
C ALA A 50 -17.53 14.51 20.11
N ILE A 51 -18.16 15.62 19.69
CA ILE A 51 -18.18 16.08 18.29
C ILE A 51 -16.76 16.46 17.84
N ALA A 52 -16.06 17.29 18.63
CA ALA A 52 -14.71 17.74 18.28
C ALA A 52 -13.73 16.56 18.13
N LEU A 53 -13.81 15.58 19.02
CA LEU A 53 -13.00 14.38 18.94
C LEU A 53 -13.32 13.55 17.68
N HIS A 54 -14.59 13.44 17.34
CA HIS A 54 -15.02 12.74 16.13
C HIS A 54 -14.50 13.41 14.85
N VAL A 55 -14.64 14.73 14.77
CA VAL A 55 -14.16 15.50 13.61
C VAL A 55 -12.64 15.34 13.45
N LYS A 56 -11.89 15.45 14.57
CA LYS A 56 -10.44 15.26 14.55
C LYS A 56 -10.04 13.84 14.13
N GLN A 57 -10.73 12.83 14.66
CA GLN A 57 -10.46 11.44 14.30
C GLN A 57 -10.72 11.18 12.82
N LYS A 58 -11.85 11.65 12.30
CA LYS A 58 -12.18 11.50 10.89
C LYS A 58 -11.16 12.21 9.99
N ALA A 59 -10.81 13.46 10.32
CA ALA A 59 -9.78 14.19 9.57
C ALA A 59 -8.43 13.46 9.57
N LEU A 60 -8.04 12.80 10.68
CA LEU A 60 -6.83 12.01 10.75
C LEU A 60 -6.93 10.75 9.88
N GLU A 61 -8.05 10.04 9.89
CA GLU A 61 -8.29 8.87 9.05
C GLU A 61 -8.22 9.22 7.56
N ASP A 62 -8.85 10.34 7.16
CA ASP A 62 -8.82 10.83 5.79
C ASP A 62 -7.37 11.21 5.38
N MET A 63 -6.64 11.91 6.24
CA MET A 63 -5.24 12.30 6.00
C MET A 63 -4.32 11.07 5.88
N VAL A 64 -4.48 10.06 6.73
CA VAL A 64 -3.70 8.81 6.66
C VAL A 64 -3.98 8.09 5.34
N THR A 65 -5.24 8.03 4.91
CA THR A 65 -5.64 7.39 3.65
C THR A 65 -5.02 8.11 2.45
N GLU A 66 -5.06 9.45 2.45
CA GLU A 66 -4.45 10.28 1.41
C GLU A 66 -2.93 10.08 1.34
N HIS A 67 -2.25 10.13 2.49
CA HIS A 67 -0.79 9.90 2.53
C HIS A 67 -0.38 8.50 2.07
N ILE A 68 -1.16 7.46 2.38
CA ILE A 68 -0.91 6.11 1.87
C ILE A 68 -1.01 6.11 0.34
N TYR A 69 -2.06 6.71 -0.21
CA TYR A 69 -2.27 6.79 -1.65
C TYR A 69 -1.14 7.56 -2.36
N GLU A 70 -0.77 8.74 -1.85
CA GLU A 70 0.34 9.54 -2.38
C GLU A 70 1.66 8.76 -2.36
N ARG A 71 1.94 8.06 -1.25
CA ARG A 71 3.14 7.24 -1.11
C ARG A 71 3.19 6.10 -2.12
N GLU A 72 2.07 5.45 -2.37
CA GLU A 72 1.97 4.38 -3.38
C GLU A 72 2.22 4.93 -4.79
N GLN A 73 1.67 6.10 -5.11
CA GLN A 73 1.89 6.78 -6.39
C GLN A 73 3.36 7.18 -6.58
N ASN A 74 3.96 7.79 -5.57
CA ASN A 74 5.37 8.19 -5.62
C ASN A 74 6.30 6.98 -5.79
N ASN A 75 6.04 5.89 -5.08
CA ASN A 75 6.81 4.65 -5.23
C ASN A 75 6.68 4.08 -6.65
N ALA A 76 5.49 4.08 -7.21
CA ALA A 76 5.27 3.61 -8.58
C ALA A 76 6.03 4.46 -9.61
N GLN A 77 6.04 5.78 -9.44
CA GLN A 77 6.79 6.69 -10.31
C GLN A 77 8.30 6.48 -10.19
N LEU A 78 8.83 6.28 -8.97
CA LEU A 78 10.25 6.00 -8.75
C LEU A 78 10.68 4.70 -9.44
N VAL A 79 9.88 3.65 -9.32
CA VAL A 79 10.11 2.37 -10.02
C VAL A 79 10.15 2.58 -11.53
N GLU A 80 9.21 3.35 -12.07
CA GLU A 80 9.14 3.66 -13.49
C GLU A 80 10.37 4.45 -13.97
N VAL A 81 10.78 5.48 -13.24
CA VAL A 81 11.96 6.28 -13.58
C VAL A 81 13.23 5.42 -13.56
N LEU A 82 13.43 4.60 -12.50
CA LEU A 82 14.60 3.73 -12.39
C LEU A 82 14.64 2.70 -13.53
N SER A 83 13.52 2.09 -13.84
CA SER A 83 13.43 1.12 -14.93
C SER A 83 13.70 1.77 -16.27
N ASN A 84 13.17 2.97 -16.51
CA ASN A 84 13.41 3.73 -17.76
C ASN A 84 14.89 4.12 -17.93
N ILE A 85 15.60 4.44 -16.83
CA ILE A 85 17.05 4.72 -16.89
C ILE A 85 17.82 3.49 -17.38
N VAL A 86 17.45 2.30 -16.92
CA VAL A 86 18.09 1.04 -17.34
C VAL A 86 17.77 0.73 -18.80
N GLU A 87 16.51 0.86 -19.20
CA GLU A 87 16.06 0.64 -20.58
C GLU A 87 16.72 1.63 -21.56
N PHE A 88 16.88 2.88 -21.16
CA PHE A 88 17.58 3.88 -21.98
C PHE A 88 19.02 3.48 -22.32
N ARG A 89 19.72 2.79 -21.39
CA ARG A 89 21.05 2.24 -21.65
C ARG A 89 21.08 1.13 -22.71
N ASN A 90 19.97 0.40 -22.86
CA ASN A 90 19.82 -0.69 -23.83
C ASN A 90 19.29 -0.23 -25.19
N GLY A 91 19.01 1.08 -25.37
CA GLY A 91 18.35 1.58 -26.56
C GLY A 91 16.87 1.17 -26.67
N GLU A 92 16.30 0.59 -25.62
CA GLU A 92 14.88 0.24 -25.56
C GLU A 92 14.00 1.44 -25.16
N SER A 93 12.73 1.42 -25.54
CA SER A 93 11.82 2.50 -25.18
C SER A 93 11.18 2.25 -23.80
N GLY A 94 11.04 3.28 -22.98
CA GLY A 94 10.36 3.20 -21.68
C GLY A 94 8.93 2.63 -21.73
N LEU A 95 8.31 2.58 -22.91
CA LEU A 95 7.03 1.89 -23.12
C LEU A 95 7.07 0.39 -22.86
N HIS A 96 8.25 -0.25 -22.95
CA HIS A 96 8.42 -1.65 -22.66
C HIS A 96 8.13 -1.95 -21.18
N VAL A 97 8.71 -1.20 -20.27
CA VAL A 97 8.51 -1.33 -18.82
C VAL A 97 7.04 -1.17 -18.44
N LEU A 98 6.39 -0.13 -18.98
CA LEU A 98 4.97 0.12 -18.71
C LEU A 98 4.09 -1.03 -19.20
N ARG A 99 4.38 -1.59 -20.38
CA ARG A 99 3.64 -2.74 -20.93
C ARG A 99 3.79 -3.97 -20.05
N ILE A 100 5.01 -4.32 -19.63
CA ILE A 100 5.26 -5.48 -18.76
C ILE A 100 4.49 -5.32 -17.46
N ARG A 101 4.60 -4.17 -16.79
CA ARG A 101 3.86 -3.89 -15.56
C ARG A 101 2.35 -4.04 -15.74
N THR A 102 1.79 -3.42 -16.80
CA THR A 102 0.36 -3.46 -17.08
C THR A 102 -0.12 -4.90 -17.37
N ILE A 103 0.61 -5.65 -18.20
CA ILE A 103 0.26 -7.03 -18.52
C ILE A 103 0.32 -7.90 -17.27
N THR A 104 1.35 -7.75 -16.44
CA THR A 104 1.48 -8.49 -15.17
C THR A 104 0.31 -8.19 -14.24
N ASP A 105 -0.06 -6.92 -14.08
CA ASP A 105 -1.18 -6.51 -13.24
C ASP A 105 -2.51 -7.14 -13.72
N VAL A 106 -2.81 -7.01 -15.00
CA VAL A 106 -4.03 -7.59 -15.60
C VAL A 106 -4.07 -9.12 -15.44
N LEU A 107 -2.95 -9.80 -15.67
CA LEU A 107 -2.85 -11.26 -15.51
C LEU A 107 -3.10 -11.68 -14.06
N LEU A 108 -2.47 -11.01 -13.10
CA LEU A 108 -2.62 -11.32 -11.67
C LEU A 108 -4.05 -11.08 -11.18
N HIS A 109 -4.69 -10.01 -11.60
CA HIS A 109 -6.10 -9.76 -11.31
C HIS A 109 -7.01 -10.83 -11.92
N HIS A 110 -6.73 -11.26 -13.15
CA HIS A 110 -7.47 -12.34 -13.78
C HIS A 110 -7.29 -13.69 -13.06
N ILE A 111 -6.06 -14.03 -12.67
CA ILE A 111 -5.76 -15.24 -11.88
C ILE A 111 -6.49 -15.19 -10.54
N ARG A 112 -6.44 -14.06 -9.83
CA ARG A 112 -7.18 -13.86 -8.56
C ARG A 112 -8.68 -14.08 -8.71
N ALA A 113 -9.27 -13.63 -9.82
CA ALA A 113 -10.70 -13.83 -10.10
C ALA A 113 -11.05 -15.30 -10.41
N LYS A 114 -10.09 -16.08 -10.93
CA LYS A 114 -10.30 -17.47 -11.34
C LYS A 114 -9.99 -18.48 -10.24
N THR A 115 -9.06 -18.19 -9.33
CA THR A 115 -8.59 -19.14 -8.31
C THR A 115 -8.04 -18.46 -7.08
N ASN A 116 -8.29 -19.07 -5.92
CA ASN A 116 -7.70 -18.65 -4.64
C ASN A 116 -6.37 -19.36 -4.33
N LYS A 117 -5.87 -20.24 -5.23
CA LYS A 117 -4.71 -21.10 -5.00
C LYS A 117 -3.47 -20.31 -4.55
N TYR A 118 -3.27 -19.11 -5.08
CA TYR A 118 -2.04 -18.32 -4.87
C TYR A 118 -2.19 -17.25 -3.79
N ASN A 119 -3.36 -17.13 -3.15
CA ASN A 119 -3.65 -16.11 -2.14
C ASN A 119 -3.17 -14.70 -2.56
N LEU A 120 -3.57 -14.27 -3.75
CA LEU A 120 -3.21 -12.98 -4.34
C LEU A 120 -4.01 -11.85 -3.69
N THR A 121 -3.46 -11.23 -2.65
CA THR A 121 -4.02 -10.00 -2.09
C THR A 121 -3.71 -8.81 -3.01
N ALA A 122 -4.44 -7.69 -2.87
CA ALA A 122 -4.15 -6.47 -3.63
C ALA A 122 -2.69 -6.00 -3.42
N LYS A 123 -2.18 -6.10 -2.19
CA LYS A 123 -0.79 -5.78 -1.86
C LYS A 123 0.21 -6.67 -2.61
N LYS A 124 -0.03 -7.98 -2.67
CA LYS A 124 0.83 -8.92 -3.43
C LYS A 124 0.81 -8.62 -4.92
N ILE A 125 -0.36 -8.33 -5.49
CA ILE A 125 -0.48 -7.98 -6.91
C ILE A 125 0.32 -6.72 -7.21
N SER A 126 0.14 -5.65 -6.43
CA SER A 126 0.90 -4.40 -6.58
C SER A 126 2.41 -4.63 -6.48
N LEU A 127 2.86 -5.43 -5.50
CA LEU A 127 4.28 -5.76 -5.31
C LEU A 127 4.85 -6.50 -6.54
N ILE A 128 4.17 -7.53 -7.01
CA ILE A 128 4.63 -8.33 -8.17
C ILE A 128 4.62 -7.48 -9.44
N SER A 129 3.60 -6.64 -9.65
CA SER A 129 3.53 -5.75 -10.81
C SER A 129 4.65 -4.70 -10.80
N ASN A 130 4.99 -4.15 -9.64
CA ASN A 130 6.13 -3.25 -9.50
C ASN A 130 7.47 -3.97 -9.70
N ALA A 131 7.63 -5.17 -9.15
CA ALA A 131 8.82 -5.98 -9.33
C ALA A 131 9.02 -6.38 -10.80
N SER A 132 7.94 -6.66 -11.54
CA SER A 132 8.03 -6.98 -12.97
C SER A 132 8.58 -5.83 -13.81
N ALA A 133 8.31 -4.58 -13.42
CA ALA A 133 8.90 -3.40 -14.06
C ALA A 133 10.43 -3.32 -13.87
N MET A 134 10.95 -3.94 -12.80
CA MET A 134 12.36 -3.92 -12.43
C MET A 134 13.11 -5.19 -12.85
N HIS A 135 12.51 -6.05 -13.69
CA HIS A 135 13.09 -7.35 -14.08
C HIS A 135 14.50 -7.24 -14.69
N ASP A 136 14.79 -6.12 -15.33
CA ASP A 136 16.03 -5.82 -16.03
C ASP A 136 16.97 -4.88 -15.27
N ILE A 137 16.67 -4.53 -14.01
CA ILE A 137 17.47 -3.58 -13.22
C ILE A 137 18.94 -4.00 -13.13
N GLY A 138 19.22 -5.31 -13.14
CA GLY A 138 20.57 -5.85 -13.10
C GLY A 138 21.41 -5.60 -14.36
N LYS A 139 20.80 -5.19 -15.48
CA LYS A 139 21.53 -4.76 -16.68
C LYS A 139 22.42 -3.56 -16.42
N ILE A 140 22.20 -2.82 -15.33
CA ILE A 140 23.09 -1.73 -14.91
C ILE A 140 24.52 -2.21 -14.63
N CYS A 141 24.69 -3.48 -14.28
CA CYS A 141 25.99 -4.11 -14.02
C CYS A 141 26.68 -4.63 -15.28
N ILE A 142 26.00 -4.62 -16.44
CA ILE A 142 26.53 -5.12 -17.70
C ILE A 142 27.18 -3.98 -18.49
N SER A 143 28.31 -4.28 -19.12
CA SER A 143 29.00 -3.32 -19.98
C SER A 143 28.14 -2.89 -21.16
N THR A 144 28.09 -1.59 -21.43
CA THR A 144 27.38 -1.02 -22.58
C THR A 144 27.88 -1.57 -23.91
N ALA A 145 29.17 -1.92 -23.99
CA ALA A 145 29.76 -2.52 -25.19
C ALA A 145 29.17 -3.88 -25.52
N ILE A 146 28.72 -4.64 -24.50
CA ILE A 146 28.04 -5.92 -24.69
C ILE A 146 26.55 -5.72 -24.93
N LEU A 147 25.90 -4.83 -24.15
CA LEU A 147 24.46 -4.58 -24.26
C LEU A 147 24.07 -4.03 -25.64
N ASN A 148 24.87 -3.10 -26.17
CA ASN A 148 24.59 -2.39 -27.42
C ASN A 148 25.49 -2.87 -28.55
N LYS A 149 25.94 -4.11 -28.50
CA LYS A 149 26.79 -4.68 -29.55
C LYS A 149 26.04 -4.83 -30.87
N ASP A 150 26.59 -4.27 -31.91
CA ASP A 150 26.08 -4.50 -33.27
C ASP A 150 26.30 -5.94 -33.68
N GLY A 151 25.22 -6.69 -33.93
CA GLY A 151 25.27 -8.06 -34.39
C GLY A 151 25.05 -9.12 -33.32
N LYS A 152 25.49 -10.36 -33.58
CA LYS A 152 25.27 -11.47 -32.67
C LYS A 152 26.28 -11.47 -31.51
N LEU A 153 25.79 -11.78 -30.33
CA LEU A 153 26.63 -12.00 -29.15
C LEU A 153 27.40 -13.31 -29.28
N THR A 154 28.63 -13.33 -28.74
CA THR A 154 29.35 -14.60 -28.55
C THR A 154 28.69 -15.38 -27.39
N PRO A 155 28.95 -16.72 -27.27
CA PRO A 155 28.44 -17.48 -26.13
C PRO A 155 28.87 -16.89 -24.79
N GLU A 156 30.11 -16.41 -24.67
CA GLU A 156 30.65 -15.79 -23.45
C GLU A 156 29.95 -14.46 -23.12
N GLU A 157 29.72 -13.60 -24.12
CA GLU A 157 28.99 -12.35 -23.97
C GLU A 157 27.54 -12.61 -23.57
N TYR A 158 26.91 -13.63 -24.12
CA TYR A 158 25.56 -14.05 -23.77
C TYR A 158 25.48 -14.52 -22.30
N ASP A 159 26.48 -15.28 -21.85
CA ASP A 159 26.59 -15.72 -20.46
C ASP A 159 26.76 -14.52 -19.50
N ILE A 160 27.51 -13.50 -19.90
CA ILE A 160 27.60 -12.25 -19.13
C ILE A 160 26.24 -11.57 -19.04
N ILE A 161 25.48 -11.46 -20.14
CA ILE A 161 24.14 -10.84 -20.09
C ILE A 161 23.22 -11.61 -19.14
N LYS A 162 23.24 -12.93 -19.13
CA LYS A 162 22.40 -13.76 -18.22
C LYS A 162 22.64 -13.44 -16.74
N THR A 163 23.82 -12.91 -16.38
CA THR A 163 24.10 -12.54 -14.98
C THR A 163 23.25 -11.38 -14.48
N HIS A 164 22.60 -10.61 -15.36
CA HIS A 164 21.75 -9.48 -14.93
C HIS A 164 20.64 -9.92 -14.00
N SER A 165 20.06 -11.11 -14.16
CA SER A 165 18.99 -11.61 -13.29
C SER A 165 19.46 -11.76 -11.84
N MET A 166 20.66 -12.34 -11.64
CA MET A 166 21.24 -12.46 -10.31
C MET A 166 21.71 -11.12 -9.74
N ALA A 167 22.28 -10.25 -10.59
CA ALA A 167 22.67 -8.91 -10.19
C ALA A 167 21.46 -8.08 -9.77
N GLY A 168 20.35 -8.18 -10.52
CA GLY A 168 19.08 -7.53 -10.19
C GLY A 168 18.51 -8.01 -8.85
N ALA A 169 18.50 -9.31 -8.60
CA ALA A 169 18.08 -9.87 -7.32
C ALA A 169 18.88 -9.28 -6.15
N LYS A 170 20.22 -9.24 -6.25
CA LYS A 170 21.10 -8.66 -5.23
C LYS A 170 20.85 -7.16 -4.99
N ILE A 171 20.51 -6.40 -6.03
CA ILE A 171 20.15 -4.99 -5.89
C ILE A 171 18.84 -4.85 -5.13
N LEU A 172 17.83 -5.66 -5.47
CA LEU A 172 16.52 -5.60 -4.86
C LEU A 172 16.49 -6.10 -3.40
N GLU A 173 17.34 -7.08 -3.06
CA GLU A 173 17.51 -7.56 -1.67
C GLU A 173 17.95 -6.45 -0.70
N GLN A 174 18.59 -5.40 -1.18
CA GLN A 174 18.97 -4.26 -0.34
C GLN A 174 17.81 -3.30 -0.02
N VAL A 175 16.65 -3.51 -0.64
CA VAL A 175 15.47 -2.67 -0.44
C VAL A 175 14.51 -3.35 0.55
N PRO A 176 14.32 -2.84 1.79
CA PRO A 176 13.55 -3.50 2.85
C PRO A 176 12.09 -3.86 2.47
N SER A 177 11.52 -3.16 1.49
CA SER A 177 10.15 -3.41 1.01
C SER A 177 10.01 -4.65 0.13
N PHE A 178 11.14 -5.23 -0.33
CA PHE A 178 11.18 -6.49 -1.10
C PHE A 178 11.63 -7.68 -0.25
N GLU A 179 12.07 -7.46 0.99
CA GLU A 179 12.26 -8.55 1.95
C GLU A 179 10.92 -9.24 2.15
N GLY A 180 10.89 -10.54 1.79
CA GLY A 180 9.68 -11.32 1.74
C GLY A 180 8.92 -11.26 3.05
N SER A 181 7.71 -10.76 3.00
CA SER A 181 6.72 -11.09 4.01
C SER A 181 6.41 -12.58 3.86
N GLU A 182 6.90 -13.38 4.80
CA GLU A 182 6.46 -14.76 5.03
C GLU A 182 4.94 -14.89 5.08
#